data_32ef7d738556b672062c79953c28ced0
#
_entry.id   32ef7d738556b672062c79953c28ced0
#
_cell.length_a   1.000
_cell.length_b   1.000
_cell.length_c   1.000
_cell.angle_alpha   90.00
_cell.angle_beta   90.00
_cell.angle_gamma   90.00
#
_symmetry.space_group_name_H-M   'P 1'
#
loop_
_entity.id
_entity.type
_entity.pdbx_description
1 polymer ?
#
loop_
_entity_poly.entity_id
_entity_poly.type
_entity_poly.pdbx_seq_one_letter_code
_entity_poly.pdbx_strand_id
1 'polypeptide(L)'
;MNTHAYTPMHIQDLINRTAMEANILPLTSKCDSACIFCSHQNNPPQVQVLSVGERSLADILDTMQYLDPARTITIGESATNIIEGEPTSHKDFLNVLQILRQRFPQTPVSITTNGHQLTRALIAQLSRLMPVYINLSINSSSVTCHRQLMRDSEEKANCAIAAIALLDEYRIPFSCSMVGMPNI
;
A
#
# COMPACT_ATOMS: atom_id res chain seq x y z
N MET A 1 -17.29 -15.33 -25.31
CA MET A 1 -16.49 -14.56 -24.35
C MET A 1 -16.08 -15.51 -23.23
N ASN A 2 -14.85 -16.01 -23.27
CA ASN A 2 -14.37 -16.94 -22.23
C ASN A 2 -13.98 -16.13 -20.99
N THR A 3 -14.88 -16.03 -20.04
CA THR A 3 -14.55 -15.61 -18.68
C THR A 3 -13.82 -16.78 -18.03
N HIS A 4 -12.51 -16.82 -18.13
CA HIS A 4 -11.73 -17.71 -17.27
C HIS A 4 -11.89 -17.20 -15.83
N ALA A 5 -12.82 -17.79 -15.09
CA ALA A 5 -12.91 -17.58 -13.66
C ALA A 5 -11.60 -18.12 -13.04
N TYR A 6 -10.78 -17.25 -12.48
CA TYR A 6 -9.61 -17.67 -11.71
C TYR A 6 -10.08 -18.46 -10.51
N THR A 7 -9.59 -19.70 -10.37
CA THR A 7 -9.85 -20.50 -9.17
C THR A 7 -9.05 -19.93 -8.00
N PRO A 8 -9.46 -20.17 -6.74
CA PRO A 8 -8.71 -19.74 -5.56
C PRO A 8 -7.24 -20.19 -5.57
N MET A 9 -6.94 -21.36 -6.11
CA MET A 9 -5.57 -21.86 -6.27
C MET A 9 -4.74 -20.99 -7.21
N HIS A 10 -5.32 -20.54 -8.34
CA HIS A 10 -4.61 -19.63 -9.26
C HIS A 10 -4.34 -18.25 -8.65
N ILE A 11 -5.22 -17.75 -7.76
CA ILE A 11 -5.01 -16.48 -7.07
C ILE A 11 -3.82 -16.59 -6.10
N GLN A 12 -3.74 -17.66 -5.31
CA GLN A 12 -2.63 -17.86 -4.39
C GLN A 12 -1.29 -18.02 -5.11
N ASP A 13 -1.27 -18.74 -6.23
CA ASP A 13 -0.07 -18.85 -7.08
C ASP A 13 0.37 -17.49 -7.61
N LEU A 14 -0.56 -16.64 -8.01
CA LEU A 14 -0.24 -15.28 -8.47
C LEU A 14 0.32 -14.42 -7.32
N ILE A 15 -0.26 -14.52 -6.12
CA ILE A 15 0.25 -13.84 -4.92
C ILE A 15 1.69 -14.27 -4.62
N ASN A 16 1.96 -15.57 -4.61
CA ASN A 16 3.28 -16.12 -4.35
C ASN A 16 4.30 -15.68 -5.41
N ARG A 17 3.91 -15.68 -6.68
CA ARG A 17 4.73 -15.17 -7.78
C ARG A 17 5.02 -13.67 -7.65
N THR A 18 4.01 -12.88 -7.24
CA THR A 18 4.20 -11.44 -6.95
C THR A 18 5.26 -11.23 -5.87
N ALA A 19 5.23 -12.04 -4.81
CA ALA A 19 6.26 -11.99 -3.77
C ALA A 19 7.64 -12.39 -4.29
N MET A 20 7.75 -13.50 -5.05
CA MET A 20 9.03 -13.98 -5.58
C MET A 20 9.64 -13.04 -6.61
N GLU A 21 8.85 -12.59 -7.58
CA GLU A 21 9.36 -11.85 -8.75
C GLU A 21 9.55 -10.35 -8.44
N ALA A 22 8.57 -9.73 -7.78
CA ALA A 22 8.55 -8.30 -7.49
C ALA A 22 8.94 -7.94 -6.05
N ASN A 23 9.10 -8.90 -5.15
CA ASN A 23 9.33 -8.72 -3.72
C ASN A 23 8.23 -7.88 -3.04
N ILE A 24 7.00 -8.05 -3.49
CA ILE A 24 5.82 -7.37 -2.96
C ILE A 24 5.07 -8.30 -2.03
N LEU A 25 4.65 -7.77 -0.87
CA LEU A 25 3.79 -8.46 0.07
C LEU A 25 2.38 -7.88 0.03
N PRO A 26 1.44 -8.48 -0.70
CA PRO A 26 0.07 -8.01 -0.75
C PRO A 26 -0.63 -8.20 0.60
N LEU A 27 -1.24 -7.15 1.15
CA LEU A 27 -2.03 -7.21 2.38
C LEU A 27 -3.52 -7.17 2.10
N THR A 28 -3.95 -6.27 1.23
CA THR A 28 -5.36 -6.03 0.97
C THR A 28 -5.56 -5.34 -0.38
N SER A 29 -6.65 -5.70 -1.05
CA SER A 29 -7.14 -4.95 -2.21
C SER A 29 -8.17 -3.88 -1.83
N LYS A 30 -8.54 -3.79 -0.54
CA LYS A 30 -9.47 -2.76 -0.06
C LYS A 30 -8.74 -1.43 0.07
N CYS A 31 -9.40 -0.37 -0.34
CA CYS A 31 -8.95 1.00 -0.16
C CYS A 31 -10.09 1.85 0.38
N ASP A 32 -9.78 2.77 1.26
CA ASP A 32 -10.74 3.68 1.89
C ASP A 32 -10.87 5.02 1.14
N SER A 33 -10.22 5.12 -0.05
CA SER A 33 -10.33 6.23 -1.01
C SER A 33 -11.01 5.78 -2.29
N ALA A 34 -11.53 6.75 -3.06
CA ALA A 34 -12.15 6.54 -4.37
C ALA A 34 -11.57 7.51 -5.41
N CYS A 35 -10.24 7.59 -5.47
CA CYS A 35 -9.49 8.55 -6.28
C CYS A 35 -9.95 8.56 -7.73
N ILE A 36 -10.15 9.76 -8.32
CA ILE A 36 -10.63 9.90 -9.69
C ILE A 36 -9.67 9.33 -10.74
N PHE A 37 -8.39 9.18 -10.40
CA PHE A 37 -7.32 8.64 -11.25
C PHE A 37 -6.93 7.21 -10.89
N CYS A 38 -7.65 6.54 -9.99
CA CYS A 38 -7.30 5.20 -9.55
C CYS A 38 -7.29 4.21 -10.71
N SER A 39 -6.13 3.63 -11.03
CA SER A 39 -5.98 2.65 -12.08
C SER A 39 -6.85 1.40 -11.83
N HIS A 40 -7.05 1.01 -10.58
CA HIS A 40 -7.87 -0.16 -10.25
C HIS A 40 -9.36 0.03 -10.53
N GLN A 41 -9.83 1.29 -10.52
CA GLN A 41 -11.22 1.63 -10.80
C GLN A 41 -11.44 2.02 -12.28
N ASN A 42 -10.40 2.53 -12.94
CA ASN A 42 -10.47 3.12 -14.27
C ASN A 42 -9.64 2.35 -15.32
N ASN A 43 -9.30 1.10 -15.06
CA ASN A 43 -8.60 0.27 -16.03
C ASN A 43 -9.47 0.04 -17.28
N PRO A 44 -8.85 0.06 -18.47
CA PRO A 44 -9.52 -0.41 -19.68
C PRO A 44 -10.05 -1.83 -19.50
N PRO A 45 -11.19 -2.20 -20.13
CA PRO A 45 -11.78 -3.53 -19.98
C PRO A 45 -10.86 -4.70 -20.35
N GLN A 46 -9.81 -4.43 -21.13
CA GLN A 46 -8.82 -5.42 -21.55
C GLN A 46 -7.78 -5.71 -20.47
N VAL A 47 -7.61 -4.83 -19.49
CA VAL A 47 -6.69 -4.99 -18.38
C VAL A 47 -7.40 -5.77 -17.29
N GLN A 48 -7.03 -7.04 -17.14
CA GLN A 48 -7.56 -7.86 -16.06
C GLN A 48 -6.78 -7.58 -14.79
N VAL A 49 -7.49 -7.19 -13.73
CA VAL A 49 -6.95 -7.02 -12.39
C VAL A 49 -7.74 -7.87 -11.41
N LEU A 50 -7.06 -8.40 -10.41
CA LEU A 50 -7.61 -9.35 -9.44
C LEU A 50 -7.64 -8.73 -8.04
N SER A 51 -8.84 -8.68 -7.46
CA SER A 51 -9.00 -8.33 -6.05
C SER A 51 -8.79 -9.58 -5.20
N VAL A 52 -7.87 -9.47 -4.24
CA VAL A 52 -7.63 -10.52 -3.23
C VAL A 52 -8.39 -10.24 -1.92
N GLY A 53 -9.16 -9.16 -1.89
CA GLY A 53 -9.87 -8.73 -0.68
C GLY A 53 -8.92 -8.32 0.44
N GLU A 54 -9.33 -8.52 1.68
CA GLU A 54 -8.49 -8.38 2.87
C GLU A 54 -7.95 -9.77 3.25
N ARG A 55 -6.64 -9.93 3.21
CA ARG A 55 -6.01 -11.23 3.47
C ARG A 55 -5.92 -11.51 4.97
N SER A 56 -6.00 -12.78 5.35
CA SER A 56 -5.76 -13.15 6.74
C SER A 56 -4.27 -13.01 7.11
N LEU A 57 -3.99 -12.81 8.40
CA LEU A 57 -2.60 -12.78 8.87
C LEU A 57 -1.87 -14.08 8.52
N ALA A 58 -2.52 -15.23 8.63
CA ALA A 58 -1.93 -16.53 8.28
C ALA A 58 -1.49 -16.58 6.82
N ASP A 59 -2.36 -16.17 5.87
CA ASP A 59 -2.04 -16.15 4.43
C ASP A 59 -0.91 -15.16 4.11
N ILE A 60 -0.85 -14.04 4.82
CA ILE A 60 0.23 -13.05 4.67
C ILE A 60 1.55 -13.67 5.14
N LEU A 61 1.57 -14.34 6.31
CA LEU A 61 2.76 -14.99 6.85
C LEU A 61 3.26 -16.13 5.95
N ASP A 62 2.35 -16.90 5.37
CA ASP A 62 2.70 -17.93 4.39
C ASP A 62 3.34 -17.32 3.13
N THR A 63 2.89 -16.15 2.69
CA THR A 63 3.49 -15.46 1.55
C THR A 63 4.90 -14.92 1.86
N MET A 64 5.19 -14.56 3.11
CA MET A 64 6.51 -14.03 3.50
C MET A 64 7.69 -15.01 3.23
N GLN A 65 7.43 -16.33 3.09
CA GLN A 65 8.47 -17.29 2.77
C GLN A 65 9.05 -17.14 1.36
N TYR A 66 8.33 -16.44 0.48
CA TYR A 66 8.71 -16.20 -0.92
C TYR A 66 9.46 -14.88 -1.11
N LEU A 67 9.61 -14.07 -0.05
CA LEU A 67 10.31 -12.80 -0.11
C LEU A 67 11.83 -12.99 -0.09
N ASP A 68 12.53 -12.16 -0.86
CA ASP A 68 13.98 -12.09 -0.90
C ASP A 68 14.48 -11.03 0.12
N PRO A 69 15.17 -11.44 1.19
CA PRO A 69 15.67 -10.51 2.20
C PRO A 69 16.79 -9.57 1.68
N ALA A 70 17.40 -9.86 0.55
CA ALA A 70 18.44 -9.00 -0.05
C ALA A 70 17.84 -7.81 -0.83
N ARG A 71 16.54 -7.82 -1.07
CA ARG A 71 15.81 -6.78 -1.82
C ARG A 71 14.87 -6.03 -0.91
N THR A 72 14.57 -4.76 -1.22
CA THR A 72 13.50 -4.01 -0.54
C THR A 72 12.17 -4.75 -0.65
N ILE A 73 11.50 -4.98 0.48
CA ILE A 73 10.14 -5.51 0.50
C ILE A 73 9.17 -4.35 0.28
N THR A 74 8.27 -4.49 -0.68
CA THR A 74 7.28 -3.46 -1.02
C THR A 74 5.89 -3.86 -0.56
N ILE A 75 5.13 -2.91 -0.03
CA ILE A 75 3.74 -3.07 0.44
C ILE A 75 2.89 -1.93 -0.12
N GLY A 76 1.71 -2.24 -0.67
CA GLY A 76 0.77 -1.24 -1.17
C GLY A 76 1.11 -0.68 -2.56
N GLU A 77 1.93 -1.37 -3.33
CA GLU A 77 2.27 -1.00 -4.70
C GLU A 77 1.93 -2.12 -5.68
N SER A 78 1.18 -1.80 -6.72
CA SER A 78 0.76 -2.76 -7.73
C SER A 78 1.81 -2.86 -8.84
N ALA A 79 2.56 -3.95 -8.87
CA ALA A 79 3.48 -4.29 -9.96
C ALA A 79 3.02 -5.50 -10.78
N THR A 80 1.88 -6.07 -10.43
CA THR A 80 1.28 -7.23 -11.09
C THR A 80 -0.20 -7.00 -11.35
N ASN A 81 -0.92 -8.04 -11.74
CA ASN A 81 -2.37 -7.97 -11.92
C ASN A 81 -3.17 -7.98 -10.59
N ILE A 82 -2.51 -8.00 -9.44
CA ILE A 82 -3.16 -7.89 -8.14
C ILE A 82 -3.45 -6.42 -7.84
N ILE A 83 -4.68 -6.14 -7.42
CA ILE A 83 -5.04 -4.84 -6.87
C ILE A 83 -4.42 -4.72 -5.48
N GLU A 84 -3.54 -3.74 -5.31
CA GLU A 84 -3.05 -3.31 -4.01
C GLU A 84 -3.89 -2.12 -3.52
N GLY A 85 -4.55 -2.29 -2.38
CA GLY A 85 -5.37 -1.28 -1.73
C GLY A 85 -4.56 -0.39 -0.78
N GLU A 86 -5.21 0.11 0.27
CA GLU A 86 -4.57 0.92 1.31
C GLU A 86 -4.04 0.00 2.43
N PRO A 87 -2.72 -0.24 2.51
CA PRO A 87 -2.16 -1.23 3.44
C PRO A 87 -2.31 -0.81 4.90
N THR A 88 -2.27 0.50 5.21
CA THR A 88 -2.37 0.99 6.60
C THR A 88 -3.76 0.81 7.19
N SER A 89 -4.78 0.56 6.36
CA SER A 89 -6.14 0.25 6.80
C SER A 89 -6.32 -1.23 7.19
N HIS A 90 -5.34 -2.09 6.88
CA HIS A 90 -5.41 -3.50 7.26
C HIS A 90 -5.28 -3.66 8.77
N LYS A 91 -6.20 -4.41 9.39
CA LYS A 91 -6.25 -4.57 10.86
C LYS A 91 -4.97 -5.10 11.50
N ASP A 92 -4.23 -5.94 10.77
CA ASP A 92 -2.97 -6.54 11.23
C ASP A 92 -1.72 -5.82 10.69
N PHE A 93 -1.86 -4.61 10.10
CA PHE A 93 -0.76 -3.91 9.43
C PHE A 93 0.51 -3.81 10.29
N LEU A 94 0.38 -3.29 11.51
CA LEU A 94 1.53 -3.18 12.43
C LEU A 94 2.10 -4.53 12.85
N ASN A 95 1.24 -5.51 13.09
CA ASN A 95 1.66 -6.87 13.45
C ASN A 95 2.47 -7.51 12.31
N VAL A 96 2.02 -7.34 11.07
CA VAL A 96 2.76 -7.78 9.88
C VAL A 96 4.15 -7.14 9.82
N LEU A 97 4.25 -5.82 10.04
CA LEU A 97 5.54 -5.12 10.03
C LEU A 97 6.46 -5.57 11.16
N GLN A 98 5.93 -5.82 12.36
CA GLN A 98 6.69 -6.36 13.49
C GLN A 98 7.26 -7.74 13.17
N ILE A 99 6.45 -8.62 12.58
CA ILE A 99 6.89 -9.95 12.17
C ILE A 99 7.92 -9.87 11.03
N LEU A 100 7.70 -9.00 10.03
CA LEU A 100 8.69 -8.73 8.99
C LEU A 100 10.03 -8.30 9.60
N ARG A 101 10.01 -7.39 10.57
CA ARG A 101 11.23 -6.91 11.21
C ARG A 101 11.94 -7.98 12.03
N GLN A 102 11.19 -8.86 12.69
CA GLN A 102 11.76 -10.02 13.39
C GLN A 102 12.41 -11.02 12.42
N ARG A 103 11.74 -11.27 11.28
CA ARG A 103 12.21 -12.24 10.28
C ARG A 103 13.34 -11.69 9.41
N PHE A 104 13.27 -10.42 9.07
CA PHE A 104 14.20 -9.70 8.18
C PHE A 104 14.72 -8.41 8.85
N PRO A 105 15.63 -8.51 9.84
CA PRO A 105 16.01 -7.37 10.70
C PRO A 105 16.59 -6.18 9.95
N GLN A 106 17.27 -6.41 8.84
CA GLN A 106 18.00 -5.38 8.07
C GLN A 106 17.34 -5.03 6.73
N THR A 107 16.34 -5.78 6.31
CA THR A 107 15.72 -5.58 4.99
C THR A 107 14.86 -4.32 5.00
N PRO A 108 15.08 -3.37 4.07
CA PRO A 108 14.23 -2.20 3.94
C PRO A 108 12.79 -2.59 3.57
N VAL A 109 11.82 -1.89 4.15
CA VAL A 109 10.40 -2.04 3.82
C VAL A 109 9.90 -0.73 3.25
N SER A 110 9.44 -0.73 1.99
CA SER A 110 8.80 0.41 1.33
C SER A 110 7.29 0.27 1.39
N ILE A 111 6.61 1.29 1.87
CA ILE A 111 5.16 1.29 2.07
C ILE A 111 4.55 2.44 1.26
N THR A 112 3.71 2.10 0.28
CA THR A 112 2.91 3.08 -0.45
C THR A 112 1.55 3.21 0.22
N THR A 113 1.16 4.45 0.58
CA THR A 113 -0.05 4.73 1.35
C THR A 113 -0.67 6.07 0.96
N ASN A 114 -1.99 6.19 1.10
CA ASN A 114 -2.71 7.47 0.98
C ASN A 114 -2.54 8.39 2.22
N GLY A 115 -1.94 7.88 3.28
CA GLY A 115 -1.59 8.65 4.47
C GLY A 115 -2.73 8.86 5.48
N HIS A 116 -3.94 8.38 5.25
CA HIS A 116 -5.10 8.62 6.12
C HIS A 116 -4.90 8.09 7.55
N GLN A 117 -4.17 7.01 7.69
CA GLN A 117 -3.90 6.36 8.98
C GLN A 117 -2.54 6.77 9.58
N LEU A 118 -1.77 7.64 8.90
CA LEU A 118 -0.45 8.08 9.37
C LEU A 118 -0.58 9.09 10.52
N THR A 119 -1.21 8.66 11.59
CA THR A 119 -1.30 9.41 12.84
C THR A 119 0.06 9.45 13.55
N ARG A 120 0.26 10.41 14.46
CA ARG A 120 1.45 10.48 15.32
C ARG A 120 1.74 9.15 16.02
N ALA A 121 0.69 8.46 16.50
CA ALA A 121 0.83 7.17 17.18
C ALA A 121 1.35 6.08 16.24
N LEU A 122 0.84 5.99 15.01
CA LEU A 122 1.31 5.01 14.02
C LEU A 122 2.74 5.33 13.58
N ILE A 123 3.04 6.59 13.27
CA ILE A 123 4.38 7.04 12.85
C ILE A 123 5.42 6.76 13.94
N ALA A 124 5.08 6.99 15.22
CA ALA A 124 5.96 6.65 16.35
C ALA A 124 6.23 5.14 16.47
N GLN A 125 5.30 4.29 16.03
CA GLN A 125 5.54 2.83 15.98
C GLN A 125 6.40 2.46 14.77
N LEU A 126 6.14 3.06 13.60
CA LEU A 126 6.94 2.84 12.39
C LEU A 126 8.41 3.24 12.59
N SER A 127 8.67 4.35 13.31
CA SER A 127 10.04 4.79 13.59
C SER A 127 10.86 3.78 14.41
N ARG A 128 10.22 2.88 15.14
CA ARG A 128 10.86 1.77 15.88
C ARG A 128 11.09 0.52 15.03
N LEU A 129 10.50 0.48 13.83
CA LEU A 129 10.58 -0.65 12.90
C LEU A 129 11.51 -0.38 11.71
N MET A 130 12.46 0.55 11.87
CA MET A 130 13.41 0.88 10.80
C MET A 130 14.26 -0.34 10.38
N PRO A 131 14.69 -0.41 9.11
CA PRO A 131 14.53 0.58 8.03
C PRO A 131 13.16 0.48 7.33
N VAL A 132 12.38 1.56 7.41
CA VAL A 132 11.10 1.76 6.72
C VAL A 132 11.18 3.01 5.87
N TYR A 133 10.60 2.97 4.68
CA TYR A 133 10.44 4.08 3.75
C TYR A 133 8.96 4.26 3.42
N ILE A 134 8.47 5.49 3.41
CA ILE A 134 7.08 5.79 3.07
C ILE A 134 7.00 6.47 1.70
N ASN A 135 6.22 5.90 0.78
CA ASN A 135 5.79 6.58 -0.43
C ASN A 135 4.37 7.09 -0.22
N LEU A 136 4.25 8.38 0.08
CA LEU A 136 2.99 9.04 0.40
C LEU A 136 2.29 9.50 -0.88
N SER A 137 1.14 8.92 -1.21
CA SER A 137 0.30 9.34 -2.33
C SER A 137 -0.45 10.62 -1.95
N ILE A 138 0.09 11.78 -2.33
CA ILE A 138 -0.51 13.07 -2.03
C ILE A 138 -0.63 13.92 -3.30
N ASN A 139 -1.87 14.21 -3.70
CA ASN A 139 -2.13 14.85 -5.01
C ASN A 139 -2.30 16.36 -4.95
N SER A 140 -2.26 16.94 -3.76
CA SER A 140 -2.25 18.39 -3.54
C SER A 140 -1.90 18.72 -2.10
N SER A 141 -1.21 19.81 -1.85
CA SER A 141 -1.03 20.42 -0.53
C SER A 141 -2.27 21.21 -0.07
N SER A 142 -3.20 21.50 -0.98
CA SER A 142 -4.49 22.09 -0.64
C SER A 142 -5.49 21.01 -0.22
N VAL A 143 -6.04 21.13 0.99
CA VAL A 143 -7.06 20.21 1.50
C VAL A 143 -8.23 20.08 0.54
N THR A 144 -8.71 21.20 -0.01
CA THR A 144 -9.85 21.22 -0.95
C THR A 144 -9.54 20.45 -2.23
N CYS A 145 -8.39 20.70 -2.86
CA CYS A 145 -7.99 20.01 -4.08
C CYS A 145 -7.72 18.52 -3.79
N HIS A 146 -7.04 18.19 -2.70
CA HIS A 146 -6.79 16.81 -2.30
C HIS A 146 -8.09 16.03 -2.16
N ARG A 147 -9.06 16.58 -1.44
CA ARG A 147 -10.40 15.97 -1.28
C ARG A 147 -11.10 15.70 -2.59
N GLN A 148 -11.04 16.64 -3.53
CA GLN A 148 -11.67 16.48 -4.85
C GLN A 148 -11.01 15.36 -5.65
N LEU A 149 -9.69 15.27 -5.61
CA LEU A 149 -8.90 14.29 -6.37
C LEU A 149 -8.99 12.88 -5.78
N MET A 150 -8.90 12.78 -4.46
CA MET A 150 -8.92 11.50 -3.74
C MET A 150 -10.35 11.05 -3.37
N ARG A 151 -11.35 11.95 -3.51
CA ARG A 151 -12.74 11.77 -3.05
C ARG A 151 -12.83 11.44 -1.57
N ASP A 152 -12.04 12.15 -0.78
CA ASP A 152 -11.89 11.94 0.65
C ASP A 152 -12.72 12.92 1.50
N SER A 153 -12.87 12.59 2.78
CA SER A 153 -13.34 13.55 3.78
C SER A 153 -12.26 14.60 4.08
N GLU A 154 -12.66 15.71 4.68
CA GLU A 154 -11.72 16.74 5.11
C GLU A 154 -10.75 16.23 6.19
N GLU A 155 -11.22 15.39 7.09
CA GLU A 155 -10.41 14.77 8.13
C GLU A 155 -9.28 13.91 7.52
N LYS A 156 -9.60 13.05 6.54
CA LYS A 156 -8.64 12.22 5.84
C LYS A 156 -7.59 13.06 5.10
N ALA A 157 -8.03 14.08 4.37
CA ALA A 157 -7.14 14.99 3.66
C ALA A 157 -6.19 15.73 4.62
N ASN A 158 -6.70 16.23 5.73
CA ASN A 158 -5.88 16.86 6.77
C ASN A 158 -4.87 15.88 7.37
N CYS A 159 -5.26 14.64 7.64
CA CYS A 159 -4.37 13.61 8.16
C CYS A 159 -3.22 13.31 7.17
N ALA A 160 -3.54 13.10 5.89
CA ALA A 160 -2.55 12.83 4.85
C ALA A 160 -1.54 13.99 4.69
N ILE A 161 -2.02 15.24 4.68
CA ILE A 161 -1.14 16.41 4.56
C ILE A 161 -0.28 16.59 5.82
N ALA A 162 -0.87 16.42 7.02
CA ALA A 162 -0.13 16.51 8.27
C ALA A 162 0.93 15.41 8.44
N ALA A 163 0.75 14.26 7.79
CA ALA A 163 1.70 13.16 7.84
C ALA A 163 3.10 13.57 7.34
N ILE A 164 3.20 14.52 6.40
CA ILE A 164 4.48 15.03 5.88
C ILE A 164 5.35 15.56 7.03
N ALA A 165 4.81 16.47 7.85
CA ALA A 165 5.55 17.06 8.97
C ALA A 165 5.86 16.01 10.06
N LEU A 166 4.96 15.06 10.28
CA LEU A 166 5.18 13.98 11.25
C LEU A 166 6.28 13.01 10.79
N LEU A 167 6.31 12.64 9.51
CA LEU A 167 7.36 11.77 8.96
C LEU A 167 8.74 12.42 9.10
N ASP A 168 8.83 13.71 8.82
CA ASP A 168 10.07 14.49 9.02
C ASP A 168 10.48 14.56 10.51
N GLU A 169 9.53 14.89 11.39
CA GLU A 169 9.75 14.93 12.84
C GLU A 169 10.33 13.63 13.40
N TYR A 170 9.77 12.50 12.95
CA TYR A 170 10.21 11.15 13.37
C TYR A 170 11.37 10.59 12.53
N ARG A 171 11.90 11.37 11.59
CA ARG A 171 13.03 11.00 10.71
C ARG A 171 12.79 9.70 9.94
N ILE A 172 11.56 9.45 9.53
CA ILE A 172 11.24 8.36 8.62
C ILE A 172 11.47 8.86 7.19
N PRO A 173 12.35 8.23 6.40
CA PRO A 173 12.55 8.61 5.01
C PRO A 173 11.24 8.45 4.22
N PHE A 174 10.91 9.44 3.40
CA PHE A 174 9.70 9.40 2.59
C PHE A 174 9.85 10.12 1.26
N SER A 175 8.98 9.81 0.33
CA SER A 175 8.69 10.59 -0.87
C SER A 175 7.20 10.88 -0.96
N CYS A 176 6.87 11.92 -1.71
CA CYS A 176 5.48 12.21 -2.07
C CYS A 176 5.30 11.90 -3.56
N SER A 177 4.28 11.15 -3.90
CA SER A 177 3.87 10.88 -5.28
C SER A 177 2.56 11.58 -5.60
N MET A 178 2.43 12.08 -6.83
CA MET A 178 1.19 12.65 -7.33
C MET A 178 0.97 12.25 -8.79
N VAL A 179 -0.29 12.13 -9.17
CA VAL A 179 -0.70 11.89 -10.54
C VAL A 179 -0.97 13.23 -11.19
N GLY A 180 -0.17 13.58 -12.19
CA GLY A 180 -0.41 14.79 -13.00
C GLY A 180 -1.64 14.61 -13.87
N MET A 181 -2.60 15.53 -13.77
CA MET A 181 -3.80 15.54 -14.59
C MET A 181 -3.91 16.87 -15.36
N PRO A 182 -4.23 16.84 -16.66
CA PRO A 182 -4.43 18.06 -17.40
C PRO A 182 -5.66 18.82 -16.87
N ASN A 183 -5.54 20.13 -16.72
CA ASN A 183 -6.61 21.04 -16.34
C ASN A 183 -7.17 20.92 -14.90
N ILE A 184 -6.39 20.42 -13.96
CA ILE A 184 -6.71 20.44 -12.53
C ILE A 184 -5.61 21.17 -11.77
#